data_4fd4ff4f6e1ecbb4c6f8d587552e20f1
#
_entry.id   4fd4ff4f6e1ecbb4c6f8d587552e20f1
#
_cell.length_a   1.000
_cell.length_b   1.000
_cell.length_c   1.000
_cell.angle_alpha   90.00
_cell.angle_beta   90.00
_cell.angle_gamma   90.00
#
_symmetry.space_group_name_H-M   'P 1'
#
loop_
_entity.id
_entity.type
_entity.pdbx_description
1 polymer ?
#
loop_
_entity_poly.entity_id
_entity_poly.type
_entity_poly.pdbx_seq_one_letter_code
_entity_poly.pdbx_strand_id
1 'polypeptide(L)'
;MLERIKNSILNFPGRNAFYIEGKFYTYTEFAKIISRIRYYLQSNTSKEENLIGITARHKNEIENYAAIYGSLFSGKGYIPINPANPLDRNSKIIEQTGIKTILTGTIDENVIELARYNNIKVVEIPGLPDADINLDVPEVDENEIAYILFTSGSTGVPKGVPITRKNLNSFIDAFYSFGYEINEHDRFLQMFELTFDFSVACYTIPLCVGACAYTLPADGIKFANVYTTLEEHEITFACMVPSVLSYLKPYFDEIKLDKVKYSLFCGEILYEDITSAWSECVPNSKIINAYGPTEATVFCLTYEWNKAKAQNKSFNGGVAIGKPMQGMDAVIIGEDNRILARGQKGELCLTGNQLTNGYWRDPAKNTESFFSIQEGGREKTFYKTGDSAFVDEDGDFMFAGRLDNQIKIQGFRIELGEIEHFARQFTNSANVAAIAFQSKLGTMQIHLFVESPKAALQEMTEFLRKNLPEYMLPTGISFIPAFPLNSNGKIDRKGLLSSVQDKNGIS
;
A
#
# COMPACT_ATOMS: atom_id res chain seq x y z
N MET A 1 -0.12 20.25 1.26
CA MET A 1 0.74 19.31 2.00
C MET A 1 2.10 19.93 2.33
N LEU A 2 2.93 20.33 1.37
CA LEU A 2 4.29 20.86 1.63
C LEU A 2 4.30 22.10 2.52
N GLU A 3 3.35 23.02 2.36
CA GLU A 3 3.22 24.19 3.28
C GLU A 3 2.92 23.78 4.73
N ARG A 4 2.10 22.73 4.95
CA ARG A 4 1.84 22.20 6.29
C ARG A 4 3.13 21.66 6.92
N ILE A 5 3.92 20.89 6.17
CA ILE A 5 5.20 20.33 6.64
C ILE A 5 6.22 21.43 6.92
N LYS A 6 6.34 22.41 6.02
CA LYS A 6 7.19 23.60 6.23
C LYS A 6 6.81 24.31 7.54
N ASN A 7 5.51 24.55 7.76
CA ASN A 7 5.03 25.17 8.97
C ASN A 7 5.33 24.35 10.23
N SER A 8 5.21 23.00 10.16
CA SER A 8 5.59 22.12 11.26
C SER A 8 7.09 22.23 11.59
N ILE A 9 7.95 22.24 10.57
CA ILE A 9 9.40 22.41 10.74
C ILE A 9 9.72 23.76 11.40
N LEU A 10 9.05 24.84 10.97
CA LEU A 10 9.30 26.19 11.50
C LEU A 10 8.76 26.36 12.92
N ASN A 11 7.60 25.79 13.23
CA ASN A 11 6.95 25.94 14.53
C ASN A 11 7.49 24.98 15.59
N PHE A 12 7.99 23.80 15.17
CA PHE A 12 8.41 22.72 16.07
C PHE A 12 9.84 22.21 15.79
N PRO A 13 10.85 23.09 15.58
CA PRO A 13 12.18 22.69 15.08
C PRO A 13 12.90 21.68 15.97
N GLY A 14 12.71 21.76 17.28
CA GLY A 14 13.34 20.87 18.27
C GLY A 14 12.55 19.60 18.60
N ARG A 15 11.31 19.44 18.07
CA ARG A 15 10.54 18.21 18.29
C ARG A 15 11.02 17.10 17.37
N ASN A 16 10.72 15.86 17.76
CA ASN A 16 11.05 14.68 16.97
C ASN A 16 10.08 14.55 15.81
N ALA A 17 10.61 14.46 14.58
CA ALA A 17 9.85 14.16 13.38
C ALA A 17 9.75 12.63 13.15
N PHE A 18 10.84 11.92 13.46
CA PHE A 18 10.92 10.46 13.30
C PHE A 18 11.61 9.79 14.49
N TYR A 19 11.19 8.55 14.75
CA TYR A 19 11.92 7.55 15.51
C TYR A 19 12.25 6.38 14.58
N ILE A 20 13.53 6.14 14.32
CA ILE A 20 14.02 5.11 13.37
C ILE A 20 15.18 4.37 14.00
N GLU A 21 15.08 3.02 14.06
CA GLU A 21 16.16 2.14 14.54
C GLU A 21 16.77 2.61 15.88
N GLY A 22 15.93 2.92 16.85
CA GLY A 22 16.36 3.36 18.18
C GLY A 22 16.80 4.82 18.29
N LYS A 23 16.73 5.61 17.22
CA LYS A 23 17.19 6.99 17.18
C LYS A 23 16.07 7.97 16.85
N PHE A 24 16.00 9.07 17.60
CA PHE A 24 15.15 10.20 17.25
C PHE A 24 15.85 11.16 16.30
N TYR A 25 15.06 11.71 15.37
CA TYR A 25 15.46 12.75 14.44
C TYR A 25 14.51 13.93 14.59
N THR A 26 15.07 15.10 14.93
CA THR A 26 14.29 16.32 15.07
C THR A 26 13.84 16.89 13.73
N TYR A 27 12.82 17.75 13.74
CA TYR A 27 12.39 18.49 12.55
C TYR A 27 13.53 19.32 11.94
N THR A 28 14.42 19.88 12.76
CA THR A 28 15.62 20.60 12.27
C THR A 28 16.59 19.67 11.55
N GLU A 29 16.90 18.51 12.12
CA GLU A 29 17.79 17.53 11.48
C GLU A 29 17.19 17.03 10.15
N PHE A 30 15.90 16.74 10.14
CA PHE A 30 15.17 16.33 8.94
C PHE A 30 15.20 17.42 7.86
N ALA A 31 14.94 18.69 8.23
CA ALA A 31 15.00 19.84 7.32
C ALA A 31 16.38 20.04 6.68
N LYS A 32 17.46 19.82 7.45
CA LYS A 32 18.82 19.88 6.92
C LYS A 32 19.06 18.86 5.83
N ILE A 33 18.63 17.60 6.04
CA ILE A 33 18.79 16.53 5.04
C ILE A 33 17.96 16.85 3.79
N ILE A 34 16.70 17.28 3.96
CA ILE A 34 15.84 17.74 2.86
C ILE A 34 16.53 18.83 2.03
N SER A 35 17.10 19.83 2.69
CA SER A 35 17.70 20.98 2.01
C SER A 35 18.98 20.62 1.25
N ARG A 36 19.81 19.71 1.79
CA ARG A 36 20.98 19.15 1.08
C ARG A 36 20.56 18.41 -0.19
N ILE A 37 19.52 17.58 -0.10
CA ILE A 37 18.98 16.85 -1.25
C ILE A 37 18.41 17.84 -2.28
N ARG A 38 17.62 18.82 -1.83
CA ARG A 38 17.06 19.84 -2.71
C ARG A 38 18.15 20.58 -3.46
N TYR A 39 19.18 21.07 -2.75
CA TYR A 39 20.32 21.76 -3.34
C TYR A 39 21.01 20.89 -4.38
N TYR A 40 21.27 19.63 -4.04
CA TYR A 40 21.88 18.67 -4.97
C TYR A 40 21.03 18.48 -6.24
N LEU A 41 19.73 18.22 -6.09
CA LEU A 41 18.85 17.98 -7.25
C LEU A 41 18.74 19.20 -8.17
N GLN A 42 18.62 20.39 -7.59
CA GLN A 42 18.57 21.63 -8.37
C GLN A 42 19.86 21.91 -9.15
N SER A 43 21.01 21.50 -8.61
CA SER A 43 22.32 21.77 -9.21
C SER A 43 22.80 20.68 -10.18
N ASN A 44 22.32 19.44 -10.02
CA ASN A 44 22.92 18.26 -10.66
C ASN A 44 21.92 17.42 -11.51
N THR A 45 20.66 17.81 -11.58
CA THR A 45 19.67 17.16 -12.45
C THR A 45 19.10 18.15 -13.46
N SER A 46 18.74 17.67 -14.64
CA SER A 46 18.12 18.52 -15.66
C SER A 46 16.66 18.85 -15.30
N LYS A 47 16.10 19.87 -15.96
CA LYS A 47 14.69 20.22 -15.77
C LYS A 47 13.76 19.13 -16.29
N GLU A 48 14.18 18.38 -17.30
CA GLU A 48 13.42 17.27 -17.90
C GLU A 48 13.41 16.02 -17.03
N GLU A 49 14.33 15.90 -16.05
CA GLU A 49 14.32 14.81 -15.08
C GLU A 49 13.33 15.09 -13.96
N ASN A 50 12.05 14.86 -14.24
CA ASN A 50 10.94 15.18 -13.32
C ASN A 50 10.70 14.11 -12.24
N LEU A 51 11.32 12.93 -12.36
CA LEU A 51 11.14 11.79 -11.46
C LEU A 51 12.49 11.33 -10.92
N ILE A 52 12.53 11.07 -9.62
CA ILE A 52 13.73 10.63 -8.88
C ILE A 52 13.43 9.27 -8.23
N GLY A 53 14.32 8.30 -8.42
CA GLY A 53 14.26 7.04 -7.70
C GLY A 53 14.70 7.23 -6.24
N ILE A 54 14.04 6.52 -5.33
CA ILE A 54 14.39 6.51 -3.91
C ILE A 54 14.46 5.07 -3.44
N THR A 55 15.52 4.68 -2.74
CA THR A 55 15.57 3.33 -2.18
C THR A 55 14.52 3.16 -1.08
N ALA A 56 13.79 2.05 -1.16
CA ALA A 56 12.75 1.66 -0.21
C ALA A 56 13.14 0.32 0.39
N ARG A 57 13.97 0.32 1.42
CA ARG A 57 14.49 -0.89 2.07
C ARG A 57 13.57 -1.35 3.18
N HIS A 58 13.72 -2.61 3.56
CA HIS A 58 13.09 -3.13 4.78
C HIS A 58 13.60 -2.39 6.03
N LYS A 59 14.91 -2.12 6.09
CA LYS A 59 15.50 -1.25 7.11
C LYS A 59 15.23 0.20 6.79
N ASN A 60 14.50 0.88 7.67
CA ASN A 60 14.19 2.29 7.52
C ASN A 60 15.43 3.16 7.75
N GLU A 61 15.55 4.21 6.95
CA GLU A 61 16.61 5.23 7.04
C GLU A 61 15.97 6.61 6.91
N ILE A 62 16.39 7.57 7.74
CA ILE A 62 15.85 8.94 7.67
C ILE A 62 16.11 9.59 6.31
N GLU A 63 17.20 9.22 5.66
CA GLU A 63 17.60 9.67 4.34
C GLU A 63 16.55 9.37 3.28
N ASN A 64 15.91 8.20 3.35
CA ASN A 64 14.88 7.80 2.39
C ASN A 64 13.61 8.65 2.54
N TYR A 65 13.18 8.95 3.77
CA TYR A 65 12.08 9.89 4.02
C TYR A 65 12.45 11.31 3.61
N ALA A 66 13.68 11.74 3.89
CA ALA A 66 14.17 13.05 3.47
C ALA A 66 14.29 13.15 1.95
N ALA A 67 14.62 12.05 1.25
CA ALA A 67 14.66 12.01 -0.21
C ALA A 67 13.28 12.24 -0.86
N ILE A 68 12.21 11.71 -0.24
CA ILE A 68 10.83 11.96 -0.67
C ILE A 68 10.57 13.48 -0.68
N TYR A 69 10.79 14.14 0.45
CA TYR A 69 10.50 15.58 0.58
C TYR A 69 11.52 16.46 -0.13
N GLY A 70 12.78 16.05 -0.17
CA GLY A 70 13.81 16.74 -0.97
C GLY A 70 13.46 16.77 -2.45
N SER A 71 12.93 15.67 -2.99
CA SER A 71 12.40 15.61 -4.36
C SER A 71 11.19 16.51 -4.54
N LEU A 72 10.20 16.41 -3.65
CA LEU A 72 8.97 17.22 -3.72
C LEU A 72 9.24 18.72 -3.58
N PHE A 73 10.13 19.14 -2.66
CA PHE A 73 10.58 20.54 -2.51
C PHE A 73 11.48 21.03 -3.65
N SER A 74 12.05 20.11 -4.45
CA SER A 74 12.75 20.46 -5.69
C SER A 74 11.84 20.60 -6.91
N GLY A 75 10.52 20.41 -6.73
CA GLY A 75 9.56 20.40 -7.84
C GLY A 75 9.46 19.08 -8.57
N LYS A 76 10.14 18.01 -8.10
CA LYS A 76 10.19 16.69 -8.76
C LYS A 76 9.28 15.69 -8.04
N GLY A 77 8.82 14.67 -8.76
CA GLY A 77 8.16 13.49 -8.20
C GLY A 77 9.18 12.43 -7.79
N TYR A 78 8.71 11.40 -7.07
CA TYR A 78 9.57 10.30 -6.64
C TYR A 78 8.99 8.92 -6.98
N ILE A 79 9.88 7.93 -7.02
CA ILE A 79 9.56 6.52 -7.26
C ILE A 79 10.32 5.69 -6.23
N PRO A 80 9.62 5.08 -5.26
CA PRO A 80 10.28 4.17 -4.32
C PRO A 80 10.62 2.85 -5.02
N ILE A 81 11.86 2.41 -4.86
CA ILE A 81 12.40 1.16 -5.42
C ILE A 81 12.97 0.35 -4.27
N ASN A 82 12.48 -0.87 -4.05
CA ASN A 82 13.09 -1.78 -3.10
C ASN A 82 14.22 -2.55 -3.79
N PRO A 83 15.51 -2.31 -3.47
CA PRO A 83 16.63 -2.99 -4.12
C PRO A 83 16.66 -4.50 -3.88
N ALA A 84 15.98 -5.01 -2.85
CA ALA A 84 15.87 -6.43 -2.56
C ALA A 84 14.87 -7.15 -3.48
N ASN A 85 14.01 -6.42 -4.20
CA ASN A 85 13.15 -7.03 -5.21
C ASN A 85 13.99 -7.56 -6.38
N PRO A 86 13.44 -8.52 -7.16
CA PRO A 86 14.13 -9.06 -8.33
C PRO A 86 14.67 -7.96 -9.26
N LEU A 87 15.92 -8.11 -9.69
CA LEU A 87 16.60 -7.12 -10.54
C LEU A 87 15.80 -6.80 -11.80
N ASP A 88 15.26 -7.82 -12.47
CA ASP A 88 14.44 -7.65 -13.68
C ASP A 88 13.19 -6.82 -13.42
N ARG A 89 12.53 -7.02 -12.26
CA ARG A 89 11.37 -6.22 -11.86
C ARG A 89 11.74 -4.75 -11.67
N ASN A 90 12.82 -4.47 -10.94
CA ASN A 90 13.28 -3.11 -10.70
C ASN A 90 13.75 -2.46 -12.01
N SER A 91 14.38 -3.21 -12.90
CA SER A 91 14.83 -2.73 -14.22
C SER A 91 13.64 -2.33 -15.10
N LYS A 92 12.56 -3.12 -15.10
CA LYS A 92 11.31 -2.74 -15.80
C LYS A 92 10.71 -1.44 -15.26
N ILE A 93 10.76 -1.21 -13.94
CA ILE A 93 10.29 0.03 -13.32
C ILE A 93 11.14 1.22 -13.80
N ILE A 94 12.46 1.06 -13.77
CA ILE A 94 13.41 2.09 -14.24
C ILE A 94 13.19 2.42 -15.72
N GLU A 95 13.06 1.40 -16.56
CA GLU A 95 12.81 1.56 -18.00
C GLU A 95 11.49 2.28 -18.27
N GLN A 96 10.40 1.86 -17.65
CA GLN A 96 9.07 2.46 -17.81
C GLN A 96 9.04 3.93 -17.38
N THR A 97 9.76 4.28 -16.32
CA THR A 97 9.76 5.64 -15.76
C THR A 97 10.80 6.54 -16.37
N GLY A 98 11.90 5.97 -16.85
CA GLY A 98 13.02 6.71 -17.44
C GLY A 98 13.79 7.53 -16.39
N ILE A 99 13.74 7.16 -15.10
CA ILE A 99 14.54 7.79 -14.06
C ILE A 99 16.03 7.62 -14.36
N LYS A 100 16.82 8.64 -14.03
CA LYS A 100 18.28 8.64 -14.26
C LYS A 100 19.07 8.69 -12.97
N THR A 101 18.42 9.08 -11.87
CA THR A 101 19.03 9.24 -10.54
C THR A 101 18.25 8.49 -9.49
N ILE A 102 18.96 7.73 -8.64
CA ILE A 102 18.42 7.11 -7.42
C ILE A 102 19.14 7.75 -6.22
N LEU A 103 18.35 8.22 -5.25
CA LEU A 103 18.81 8.67 -3.94
C LEU A 103 18.76 7.51 -2.95
N THR A 104 19.79 7.37 -2.11
CA THR A 104 19.86 6.30 -1.10
C THR A 104 20.54 6.80 0.17
N GLY A 105 20.13 6.27 1.34
CA GLY A 105 20.85 6.47 2.60
C GLY A 105 22.13 5.65 2.64
N THR A 106 22.08 4.40 2.18
CA THR A 106 23.19 3.46 2.18
C THR A 106 23.34 2.81 0.80
N ILE A 107 24.58 2.65 0.34
CA ILE A 107 24.90 1.88 -0.87
C ILE A 107 25.30 0.45 -0.45
N ASP A 108 24.57 -0.56 -0.94
CA ASP A 108 24.88 -1.96 -0.78
C ASP A 108 25.04 -2.67 -2.13
N GLU A 109 25.28 -4.00 -2.10
CA GLU A 109 25.48 -4.79 -3.31
C GLU A 109 24.27 -4.75 -4.26
N ASN A 110 23.04 -4.78 -3.72
CA ASN A 110 21.81 -4.74 -4.53
C ASN A 110 21.67 -3.39 -5.25
N VAL A 111 22.00 -2.28 -4.57
CA VAL A 111 21.98 -0.93 -5.19
C VAL A 111 23.08 -0.80 -6.25
N ILE A 112 24.27 -1.35 -5.99
CA ILE A 112 25.37 -1.34 -6.96
C ILE A 112 25.00 -2.15 -8.21
N GLU A 113 24.43 -3.34 -8.03
CA GLU A 113 23.99 -4.20 -9.13
C GLU A 113 22.91 -3.50 -9.97
N LEU A 114 21.88 -2.95 -9.31
CA LEU A 114 20.80 -2.21 -9.95
C LEU A 114 21.34 -1.02 -10.77
N ALA A 115 22.26 -0.25 -10.18
CA ALA A 115 22.88 0.90 -10.82
C ALA A 115 23.68 0.52 -12.07
N ARG A 116 24.50 -0.53 -11.94
CA ARG A 116 25.35 -1.01 -13.05
C ARG A 116 24.50 -1.57 -14.19
N TYR A 117 23.52 -2.39 -13.88
CA TYR A 117 22.67 -3.04 -14.89
C TYR A 117 21.87 -2.02 -15.71
N ASN A 118 21.34 -0.99 -15.05
CA ASN A 118 20.49 0.02 -15.70
C ASN A 118 21.22 1.28 -16.12
N ASN A 119 22.54 1.36 -15.93
CA ASN A 119 23.35 2.56 -16.19
C ASN A 119 22.75 3.83 -15.55
N ILE A 120 22.36 3.73 -14.28
CA ILE A 120 21.70 4.80 -13.53
C ILE A 120 22.63 5.39 -12.48
N LYS A 121 22.53 6.70 -12.25
CA LYS A 121 23.32 7.40 -11.23
C LYS A 121 22.75 7.12 -9.84
N VAL A 122 23.58 6.61 -8.94
CA VAL A 122 23.25 6.48 -7.51
C VAL A 122 23.93 7.60 -6.73
N VAL A 123 23.20 8.21 -5.82
CA VAL A 123 23.64 9.30 -4.97
C VAL A 123 23.41 8.93 -3.52
N GLU A 124 24.49 8.80 -2.78
CA GLU A 124 24.47 8.55 -1.34
C GLU A 124 24.23 9.86 -0.60
N ILE A 125 23.12 9.95 0.12
CA ILE A 125 22.65 11.18 0.76
C ILE A 125 23.58 11.65 1.88
N PRO A 126 24.13 10.79 2.77
CA PRO A 126 25.09 11.21 3.80
C PRO A 126 26.33 11.92 3.25
N GLY A 127 26.76 11.59 2.03
CA GLY A 127 27.91 12.21 1.36
C GLY A 127 27.63 13.56 0.69
N LEU A 128 26.37 14.03 0.69
CA LEU A 128 26.03 15.32 0.08
C LEU A 128 26.62 16.50 0.87
N PRO A 129 27.04 17.59 0.18
CA PRO A 129 27.53 18.79 0.86
C PRO A 129 26.44 19.43 1.70
N ASP A 130 26.86 20.12 2.77
CA ASP A 130 25.95 20.91 3.56
C ASP A 130 25.32 22.04 2.75
N ALA A 131 24.08 22.36 3.09
CA ALA A 131 23.32 23.44 2.48
C ALA A 131 22.50 24.17 3.56
N ASP A 132 22.26 25.43 3.33
CA ASP A 132 21.33 26.19 4.17
C ASP A 132 19.93 25.62 4.09
N ILE A 133 19.20 25.68 5.20
CA ILE A 133 17.81 25.19 5.23
C ILE A 133 16.97 26.04 4.28
N ASN A 134 16.46 25.39 3.23
CA ASN A 134 15.55 25.99 2.27
C ASN A 134 14.35 25.07 2.04
N LEU A 135 13.19 25.52 2.52
CA LEU A 135 11.90 24.82 2.44
C LEU A 135 10.86 25.65 1.65
N ASP A 136 11.31 26.52 0.75
CA ASP A 136 10.37 27.24 -0.13
C ASP A 136 9.63 26.24 -1.00
N VAL A 137 8.30 26.33 -0.95
CA VAL A 137 7.47 25.43 -1.75
C VAL A 137 7.59 25.82 -3.22
N PRO A 138 7.94 24.89 -4.11
CA PRO A 138 8.15 25.21 -5.51
C PRO A 138 6.82 25.54 -6.20
N GLU A 139 6.87 26.50 -7.09
CA GLU A 139 5.77 26.77 -8.03
C GLU A 139 5.78 25.72 -9.12
N VAL A 140 4.92 24.72 -9.00
CA VAL A 140 4.73 23.65 -9.98
C VAL A 140 3.24 23.42 -10.20
N ASP A 141 2.88 22.95 -11.39
CA ASP A 141 1.49 22.60 -11.70
C ASP A 141 1.02 21.50 -10.72
N GLU A 142 -0.19 21.66 -10.19
CA GLU A 142 -0.79 20.67 -9.29
C GLU A 142 -1.03 19.30 -9.96
N ASN A 143 -1.07 19.25 -11.28
CA ASN A 143 -1.18 18.02 -12.06
C ASN A 143 0.17 17.32 -12.28
N GLU A 144 1.30 17.94 -11.90
CA GLU A 144 2.60 17.27 -11.88
C GLU A 144 2.61 16.11 -10.89
N ILE A 145 3.34 15.06 -11.26
CA ILE A 145 3.42 13.83 -10.48
C ILE A 145 4.12 14.11 -9.14
N ALA A 146 3.46 13.71 -8.05
CA ALA A 146 4.07 13.63 -6.74
C ALA A 146 4.85 12.31 -6.58
N TYR A 147 4.24 11.19 -6.95
CA TYR A 147 4.90 9.88 -6.94
C TYR A 147 4.28 8.90 -7.94
N ILE A 148 5.04 7.86 -8.28
CA ILE A 148 4.52 6.69 -8.98
C ILE A 148 4.80 5.46 -8.11
N LEU A 149 3.75 4.73 -7.72
CA LEU A 149 3.87 3.43 -7.08
C LEU A 149 3.54 2.31 -8.06
N PHE A 150 4.28 1.20 -7.95
CA PHE A 150 4.13 0.06 -8.85
C PHE A 150 3.42 -1.09 -8.15
N THR A 151 2.30 -1.51 -8.72
CA THR A 151 1.51 -2.66 -8.26
C THR A 151 1.81 -3.89 -9.12
N SER A 152 1.40 -5.07 -8.64
CA SER A 152 1.49 -6.31 -9.41
C SER A 152 0.68 -6.25 -10.71
N GLY A 153 1.14 -6.93 -11.74
CA GLY A 153 0.48 -7.03 -13.03
C GLY A 153 0.31 -8.49 -13.46
N SER A 154 -0.86 -8.87 -13.94
CA SER A 154 -1.20 -10.25 -14.34
C SER A 154 -0.27 -10.85 -15.42
N THR A 155 0.47 -10.00 -16.14
CA THR A 155 1.44 -10.39 -17.18
C THR A 155 2.88 -10.47 -16.68
N GLY A 156 3.13 -10.30 -15.37
CA GLY A 156 4.48 -10.21 -14.80
C GLY A 156 5.20 -8.88 -15.06
N VAL A 157 4.49 -7.88 -15.60
CA VAL A 157 4.99 -6.52 -15.76
C VAL A 157 4.33 -5.62 -14.69
N PRO A 158 5.11 -4.93 -13.84
CA PRO A 158 4.55 -4.02 -12.85
C PRO A 158 3.77 -2.87 -13.50
N LYS A 159 2.62 -2.52 -12.90
CA LYS A 159 1.77 -1.39 -13.34
C LYS A 159 2.08 -0.17 -12.49
N GLY A 160 2.50 0.94 -13.13
CA GLY A 160 2.74 2.21 -12.44
C GLY A 160 1.45 3.00 -12.25
N VAL A 161 1.19 3.43 -11.03
CA VAL A 161 0.07 4.30 -10.66
C VAL A 161 0.62 5.70 -10.35
N PRO A 162 0.50 6.67 -11.26
CA PRO A 162 0.96 8.03 -11.03
C PRO A 162 -0.05 8.78 -10.16
N ILE A 163 0.42 9.35 -9.07
CA ILE A 163 -0.36 10.24 -8.20
C ILE A 163 0.18 11.65 -8.34
N THR A 164 -0.72 12.56 -8.70
CA THR A 164 -0.37 13.98 -8.86
C THR A 164 -0.30 14.69 -7.51
N ARG A 165 0.31 15.89 -7.50
CA ARG A 165 0.30 16.76 -6.32
C ARG A 165 -1.11 17.12 -5.90
N LYS A 166 -2.03 17.30 -6.86
CA LYS A 166 -3.44 17.54 -6.63
C LYS A 166 -4.11 16.37 -5.90
N ASN A 167 -3.90 15.13 -6.40
CA ASN A 167 -4.45 13.94 -5.76
C ASN A 167 -3.97 13.81 -4.31
N LEU A 168 -2.66 13.96 -4.08
CA LEU A 168 -2.05 13.86 -2.75
C LEU A 168 -2.55 14.96 -1.81
N ASN A 169 -2.62 16.22 -2.27
CA ASN A 169 -3.16 17.32 -1.47
C ASN A 169 -4.63 17.09 -1.12
N SER A 170 -5.43 16.61 -2.10
CA SER A 170 -6.85 16.30 -1.88
C SER A 170 -7.06 15.20 -0.83
N PHE A 171 -6.20 14.16 -0.85
CA PHE A 171 -6.19 13.11 0.18
C PHE A 171 -5.89 13.69 1.57
N ILE A 172 -4.84 14.50 1.70
CA ILE A 172 -4.45 15.11 2.97
C ILE A 172 -5.55 16.04 3.50
N ASP A 173 -6.14 16.86 2.65
CA ASP A 173 -7.21 17.78 3.04
C ASP A 173 -8.49 17.02 3.45
N ALA A 174 -8.85 15.96 2.71
CA ALA A 174 -9.95 15.08 3.05
C ALA A 174 -9.72 14.35 4.39
N PHE A 175 -8.49 13.89 4.68
CA PHE A 175 -8.16 13.29 5.96
C PHE A 175 -8.39 14.26 7.12
N TYR A 176 -7.90 15.50 7.01
CA TYR A 176 -8.10 16.51 8.06
C TYR A 176 -9.56 16.97 8.19
N SER A 177 -10.40 16.81 7.16
CA SER A 177 -11.82 17.16 7.22
C SER A 177 -12.64 16.25 8.16
N PHE A 178 -12.11 15.07 8.54
CA PHE A 178 -12.75 14.20 9.54
C PHE A 178 -12.74 14.77 10.97
N GLY A 179 -11.93 15.82 11.21
CA GLY A 179 -11.84 16.44 12.53
C GLY A 179 -11.17 15.53 13.59
N TYR A 180 -10.24 14.69 13.19
CA TYR A 180 -9.41 13.95 14.14
C TYR A 180 -8.64 14.91 15.04
N GLU A 181 -8.68 14.67 16.35
CA GLU A 181 -7.95 15.45 17.35
C GLU A 181 -6.47 15.02 17.38
N ILE A 182 -5.73 15.45 16.38
CA ILE A 182 -4.30 15.18 16.22
C ILE A 182 -3.49 16.48 16.23
N ASN A 183 -2.33 16.44 16.89
CA ASN A 183 -1.44 17.59 17.05
C ASN A 183 0.03 17.15 17.19
N GLU A 184 0.91 18.07 17.52
CA GLU A 184 2.36 17.84 17.62
C GLU A 184 2.77 16.86 18.74
N HIS A 185 1.87 16.47 19.63
CA HIS A 185 2.13 15.48 20.69
C HIS A 185 1.81 14.05 20.28
N ASP A 186 1.19 13.86 19.12
CA ASP A 186 0.81 12.53 18.66
C ASP A 186 1.99 11.72 18.13
N ARG A 187 1.85 10.40 18.22
CA ARG A 187 2.85 9.40 17.86
C ARG A 187 2.20 8.43 16.90
N PHE A 188 2.69 8.43 15.67
CA PHE A 188 2.12 7.64 14.57
C PHE A 188 2.94 6.41 14.30
N LEU A 189 2.29 5.27 14.19
CA LEU A 189 2.93 4.03 13.76
C LEU A 189 3.17 4.06 12.24
N GLN A 190 4.41 3.86 11.81
CA GLN A 190 4.80 3.64 10.42
C GLN A 190 5.39 2.23 10.27
N MET A 191 4.56 1.27 9.82
CA MET A 191 4.94 -0.14 9.70
C MET A 191 5.13 -0.64 8.27
N PHE A 192 4.93 0.22 7.28
CA PHE A 192 4.86 -0.14 5.87
C PHE A 192 6.15 0.19 5.12
N GLU A 193 6.49 -0.64 4.14
CA GLU A 193 7.52 -0.29 3.17
C GLU A 193 7.08 0.91 2.32
N LEU A 194 8.05 1.74 1.89
CA LEU A 194 7.77 2.94 1.08
C LEU A 194 7.20 2.62 -0.32
N THR A 195 7.31 1.38 -0.77
CA THR A 195 6.69 0.88 -2.01
C THR A 195 5.19 0.63 -1.87
N PHE A 196 4.66 0.68 -0.64
CA PHE A 196 3.25 0.49 -0.33
C PHE A 196 2.58 1.83 -0.01
N ASP A 197 1.46 2.13 -0.67
CA ASP A 197 0.80 3.45 -0.63
C ASP A 197 0.32 3.88 0.76
N PHE A 198 -0.08 2.95 1.62
CA PHE A 198 -0.50 3.28 2.98
C PHE A 198 0.64 3.90 3.81
N SER A 199 1.90 3.63 3.46
CA SER A 199 3.05 4.30 4.06
C SER A 199 2.96 5.81 3.91
N VAL A 200 2.46 6.30 2.76
CA VAL A 200 2.34 7.74 2.46
C VAL A 200 1.47 8.45 3.51
N ALA A 201 0.37 7.85 3.94
CA ALA A 201 -0.43 8.38 5.04
C ALA A 201 0.37 8.38 6.35
N CYS A 202 1.03 7.27 6.67
CA CYS A 202 1.69 7.05 7.96
C CYS A 202 2.86 8.00 8.24
N TYR A 203 3.59 8.44 7.20
CA TYR A 203 4.67 9.41 7.39
C TYR A 203 4.29 10.85 7.01
N THR A 204 3.30 11.07 6.14
CA THR A 204 2.93 12.43 5.72
C THR A 204 2.01 13.13 6.72
N ILE A 205 1.00 12.41 7.21
CA ILE A 205 0.01 12.99 8.14
C ILE A 205 0.69 13.53 9.41
N PRO A 206 1.53 12.76 10.14
CA PRO A 206 2.18 13.29 11.34
C PRO A 206 3.04 14.51 11.04
N LEU A 207 3.77 14.52 9.93
CA LEU A 207 4.64 15.66 9.57
C LEU A 207 3.84 16.94 9.28
N CYS A 208 2.59 16.84 8.86
CA CYS A 208 1.74 18.01 8.63
C CYS A 208 1.28 18.73 9.90
N VAL A 209 1.41 18.10 11.09
CA VAL A 209 0.98 18.67 12.38
C VAL A 209 2.10 18.78 13.42
N GLY A 210 3.35 18.48 13.07
CA GLY A 210 4.47 18.51 14.00
C GLY A 210 4.60 17.26 14.88
N ALA A 211 3.86 16.18 14.58
CA ALA A 211 3.89 14.92 15.29
C ALA A 211 5.07 14.03 14.86
N CYS A 212 5.30 12.92 15.55
CA CYS A 212 6.41 12.01 15.31
C CYS A 212 5.92 10.70 14.64
N ALA A 213 6.60 10.27 13.57
CA ALA A 213 6.41 8.96 12.97
C ALA A 213 7.40 7.94 13.57
N TYR A 214 6.89 6.82 14.06
CA TYR A 214 7.66 5.73 14.66
C TYR A 214 7.70 4.56 13.67
N THR A 215 8.89 4.22 13.20
CA THR A 215 9.09 3.06 12.31
C THR A 215 9.31 1.79 13.13
N LEU A 216 8.99 0.64 12.51
CA LEU A 216 9.33 -0.64 13.11
C LEU A 216 10.83 -0.93 12.97
N PRO A 217 11.43 -1.64 13.95
CA PRO A 217 12.75 -2.23 13.79
C PRO A 217 12.80 -3.17 12.58
N ALA A 218 13.94 -3.20 11.88
CA ALA A 218 14.13 -4.07 10.72
C ALA A 218 14.21 -5.55 11.11
N ASP A 219 14.82 -5.83 12.26
CA ASP A 219 15.02 -7.19 12.75
C ASP A 219 13.83 -7.68 13.58
N GLY A 220 13.64 -9.01 13.61
CA GLY A 220 12.63 -9.65 14.44
C GLY A 220 11.32 -9.97 13.70
N ILE A 221 10.31 -10.32 14.47
CA ILE A 221 8.99 -10.71 13.95
C ILE A 221 8.12 -9.45 13.82
N LYS A 222 7.74 -9.09 12.60
CA LYS A 222 7.07 -7.84 12.27
C LYS A 222 5.87 -7.50 13.18
N PHE A 223 4.96 -8.45 13.42
CA PHE A 223 3.78 -8.18 14.25
C PHE A 223 4.11 -8.07 15.76
N ALA A 224 5.15 -8.78 16.24
CA ALA A 224 5.66 -8.58 17.60
C ALA A 224 6.26 -7.18 17.74
N ASN A 225 7.06 -6.73 16.74
CA ASN A 225 7.58 -5.36 16.68
C ASN A 225 6.46 -4.31 16.67
N VAL A 226 5.31 -4.60 15.99
CA VAL A 226 4.14 -3.70 16.04
C VAL A 226 3.66 -3.55 17.48
N TYR A 227 3.41 -4.66 18.20
CA TYR A 227 2.95 -4.60 19.59
C TYR A 227 3.95 -3.86 20.49
N THR A 228 5.23 -4.24 20.44
CA THR A 228 6.28 -3.59 21.22
C THR A 228 6.34 -2.08 20.95
N THR A 229 6.25 -1.68 19.67
CA THR A 229 6.26 -0.26 19.31
C THR A 229 5.02 0.48 19.84
N LEU A 230 3.82 -0.14 19.75
CA LEU A 230 2.59 0.43 20.29
C LEU A 230 2.67 0.68 21.80
N GLU A 231 3.22 -0.28 22.53
CA GLU A 231 3.30 -0.26 23.99
C GLU A 231 4.43 0.64 24.49
N GLU A 232 5.70 0.35 24.10
CA GLU A 232 6.88 1.06 24.62
C GLU A 232 6.93 2.53 24.24
N HIS A 233 6.41 2.85 23.05
CA HIS A 233 6.40 4.24 22.58
C HIS A 233 5.05 4.93 22.75
N GLU A 234 4.10 4.28 23.46
CA GLU A 234 2.77 4.84 23.73
C GLU A 234 2.16 5.47 22.46
N ILE A 235 2.11 4.71 21.36
CA ILE A 235 1.57 5.18 20.08
C ILE A 235 0.13 5.66 20.26
N THR A 236 -0.18 6.82 19.69
CA THR A 236 -1.53 7.42 19.77
C THR A 236 -2.35 7.19 18.51
N PHE A 237 -1.69 7.03 17.36
CA PHE A 237 -2.32 6.78 16.07
C PHE A 237 -1.71 5.53 15.41
N ALA A 238 -2.43 4.43 15.46
CA ALA A 238 -1.97 3.14 14.96
C ALA A 238 -2.53 2.86 13.56
N CYS A 239 -1.71 3.06 12.52
CA CYS A 239 -2.02 2.65 11.15
C CYS A 239 -1.58 1.20 10.94
N MET A 240 -2.51 0.29 10.67
CA MET A 240 -2.23 -1.15 10.58
C MET A 240 -3.00 -1.83 9.45
N VAL A 241 -2.53 -2.98 9.02
CA VAL A 241 -3.36 -3.91 8.23
C VAL A 241 -4.11 -4.86 9.17
N PRO A 242 -5.33 -5.28 8.83
CA PRO A 242 -6.13 -6.19 9.67
C PRO A 242 -5.44 -7.49 10.06
N SER A 243 -4.57 -8.05 9.22
CA SER A 243 -3.83 -9.29 9.53
C SER A 243 -2.92 -9.18 10.76
N VAL A 244 -2.50 -7.98 11.15
CA VAL A 244 -1.75 -7.76 12.41
C VAL A 244 -2.57 -8.24 13.59
N LEU A 245 -3.87 -7.94 13.62
CA LEU A 245 -4.77 -8.36 14.69
C LEU A 245 -4.87 -9.89 14.78
N SER A 246 -4.86 -10.59 13.64
CA SER A 246 -4.90 -12.07 13.61
C SER A 246 -3.67 -12.68 14.31
N TYR A 247 -2.50 -12.07 14.16
CA TYR A 247 -1.28 -12.50 14.84
C TYR A 247 -1.28 -12.13 16.33
N LEU A 248 -1.87 -11.00 16.71
CA LEU A 248 -1.93 -10.54 18.10
C LEU A 248 -3.10 -11.16 18.88
N LYS A 249 -4.12 -11.71 18.21
CA LYS A 249 -5.33 -12.28 18.84
C LYS A 249 -5.04 -13.25 19.99
N PRO A 250 -4.04 -14.16 19.93
CA PRO A 250 -3.72 -15.05 21.05
C PRO A 250 -3.29 -14.33 22.35
N TYR A 251 -2.92 -13.06 22.26
CA TYR A 251 -2.39 -12.25 23.36
C TYR A 251 -3.34 -11.13 23.79
N PHE A 252 -4.56 -11.03 23.24
CA PHE A 252 -5.48 -9.92 23.51
C PHE A 252 -5.84 -9.77 24.99
N ASP A 253 -5.89 -10.86 25.76
CA ASP A 253 -6.17 -10.80 27.20
C ASP A 253 -5.05 -10.08 28.01
N GLU A 254 -3.84 -9.99 27.43
CA GLU A 254 -2.67 -9.36 28.04
C GLU A 254 -2.45 -7.93 27.51
N ILE A 255 -3.02 -7.59 26.34
CA ILE A 255 -2.81 -6.32 25.66
C ILE A 255 -3.73 -5.24 26.23
N LYS A 256 -3.13 -4.14 26.73
CA LYS A 256 -3.85 -2.92 27.11
C LYS A 256 -3.10 -1.67 26.64
N LEU A 257 -3.65 -1.00 25.64
CA LEU A 257 -3.04 0.15 24.97
C LEU A 257 -3.91 1.41 25.14
N ASP A 258 -3.97 1.93 26.36
CA ASP A 258 -4.85 3.04 26.75
C ASP A 258 -4.48 4.37 26.07
N LYS A 259 -3.28 4.48 25.48
CA LYS A 259 -2.80 5.68 24.80
C LYS A 259 -3.24 5.75 23.33
N VAL A 260 -3.65 4.64 22.73
CA VAL A 260 -4.11 4.63 21.34
C VAL A 260 -5.44 5.37 21.23
N LYS A 261 -5.43 6.51 20.56
CA LYS A 261 -6.63 7.31 20.27
C LYS A 261 -7.34 6.84 19.00
N TYR A 262 -6.56 6.37 18.04
CA TYR A 262 -7.06 5.95 16.72
C TYR A 262 -6.38 4.66 16.27
N SER A 263 -7.19 3.67 15.90
CA SER A 263 -6.77 2.44 15.22
C SER A 263 -7.33 2.46 13.80
N LEU A 264 -6.50 2.80 12.82
CA LEU A 264 -6.89 2.91 11.42
C LEU A 264 -6.40 1.68 10.65
N PHE A 265 -7.34 0.93 10.10
CA PHE A 265 -7.09 -0.29 9.34
C PHE A 265 -7.37 -0.05 7.86
N CYS A 266 -6.46 -0.50 7.01
CA CYS A 266 -6.63 -0.45 5.56
C CYS A 266 -5.92 -1.63 4.90
N GLY A 267 -6.29 -1.92 3.66
CA GLY A 267 -5.55 -2.85 2.81
C GLY A 267 -6.06 -4.29 2.82
N GLU A 268 -6.86 -4.70 3.78
CA GLU A 268 -7.45 -6.05 3.88
C GLU A 268 -8.87 -5.95 4.43
N ILE A 269 -9.60 -7.07 4.45
CA ILE A 269 -10.92 -7.11 5.10
C ILE A 269 -10.73 -7.05 6.61
N LEU A 270 -11.35 -6.06 7.24
CA LEU A 270 -11.45 -5.97 8.70
C LEU A 270 -12.66 -6.78 9.17
N TYR A 271 -12.44 -7.88 9.89
CA TYR A 271 -13.52 -8.73 10.37
C TYR A 271 -14.08 -8.25 11.71
N GLU A 272 -15.39 -8.36 11.86
CA GLU A 272 -16.14 -7.87 13.03
C GLU A 272 -15.70 -8.51 14.35
N ASP A 273 -15.55 -9.83 14.36
CA ASP A 273 -15.19 -10.59 15.58
C ASP A 273 -13.86 -10.16 16.17
N ILE A 274 -12.85 -9.98 15.30
CA ILE A 274 -11.52 -9.54 15.73
C ILE A 274 -11.50 -8.05 16.06
N THR A 275 -12.30 -7.23 15.37
CA THR A 275 -12.44 -5.80 15.66
C THR A 275 -13.07 -5.58 17.04
N SER A 276 -14.14 -6.32 17.34
CA SER A 276 -14.79 -6.29 18.65
C SER A 276 -13.84 -6.70 19.77
N ALA A 277 -13.05 -7.78 19.55
CA ALA A 277 -12.05 -8.21 20.52
C ALA A 277 -10.92 -7.17 20.69
N TRP A 278 -10.43 -6.59 19.58
CA TRP A 278 -9.42 -5.52 19.61
C TRP A 278 -9.89 -4.28 20.38
N SER A 279 -11.18 -3.94 20.30
CA SER A 279 -11.73 -2.79 21.01
C SER A 279 -11.56 -2.86 22.53
N GLU A 280 -11.44 -4.06 23.10
CA GLU A 280 -11.15 -4.24 24.53
C GLU A 280 -9.67 -3.99 24.87
N CYS A 281 -8.78 -4.20 23.89
CA CYS A 281 -7.33 -3.92 24.03
C CYS A 281 -7.03 -2.41 23.96
N VAL A 282 -7.88 -1.64 23.28
CA VAL A 282 -7.71 -0.20 23.01
C VAL A 282 -8.96 0.60 23.44
N PRO A 283 -9.30 0.64 24.72
CA PRO A 283 -10.60 1.13 25.20
C PRO A 283 -10.88 2.60 24.87
N ASN A 284 -9.84 3.40 24.62
CA ASN A 284 -9.95 4.82 24.28
C ASN A 284 -9.87 5.10 22.79
N SER A 285 -9.71 4.06 21.96
CA SER A 285 -9.48 4.21 20.53
C SER A 285 -10.78 4.29 19.73
N LYS A 286 -10.83 5.24 18.79
CA LYS A 286 -11.75 5.13 17.66
C LYS A 286 -11.15 4.17 16.64
N ILE A 287 -11.93 3.16 16.26
CA ILE A 287 -11.52 2.16 15.27
C ILE A 287 -12.09 2.54 13.91
N ILE A 288 -11.23 2.66 12.92
CA ILE A 288 -11.57 3.15 11.59
C ILE A 288 -11.20 2.07 10.57
N ASN A 289 -12.19 1.64 9.79
CA ASN A 289 -11.96 0.83 8.59
C ASN A 289 -11.87 1.76 7.39
N ALA A 290 -10.70 1.81 6.76
CA ALA A 290 -10.44 2.61 5.57
C ALA A 290 -10.31 1.70 4.34
N TYR A 291 -10.86 2.12 3.23
CA TYR A 291 -10.83 1.40 1.96
C TYR A 291 -10.35 2.32 0.83
N GLY A 292 -9.48 1.80 0.01
CA GLY A 292 -9.07 2.41 -1.25
C GLY A 292 -8.06 1.54 -1.98
N PRO A 293 -8.09 1.58 -3.32
CA PRO A 293 -6.99 1.12 -4.15
C PRO A 293 -5.95 2.23 -4.30
N THR A 294 -4.73 1.87 -4.70
CA THR A 294 -3.63 2.80 -4.99
C THR A 294 -4.04 3.86 -6.01
N GLU A 295 -4.90 3.49 -6.96
CA GLU A 295 -5.45 4.36 -8.01
C GLU A 295 -6.33 5.50 -7.46
N ALA A 296 -6.80 5.40 -6.20
CA ALA A 296 -7.57 6.44 -5.51
C ALA A 296 -6.79 7.08 -4.34
N THR A 297 -5.46 7.12 -4.42
CA THR A 297 -4.55 7.78 -3.48
C THR A 297 -4.74 7.30 -2.04
N VAL A 298 -4.15 6.17 -1.71
CA VAL A 298 -4.09 5.52 -0.39
C VAL A 298 -5.43 4.91 0.03
N PHE A 299 -6.38 5.71 0.45
CA PHE A 299 -7.76 5.29 0.74
C PHE A 299 -8.73 6.45 0.48
N CYS A 300 -9.98 6.09 0.18
CA CYS A 300 -10.98 7.07 -0.28
C CYS A 300 -12.38 6.86 0.30
N LEU A 301 -12.61 5.75 1.02
CA LEU A 301 -13.81 5.54 1.84
C LEU A 301 -13.38 5.20 3.26
N THR A 302 -14.20 5.58 4.26
CA THR A 302 -13.93 5.28 5.67
C THR A 302 -15.22 4.98 6.41
N TYR A 303 -15.10 4.07 7.38
CA TYR A 303 -16.15 3.74 8.34
C TYR A 303 -15.58 3.79 9.76
N GLU A 304 -16.15 4.61 10.65
CA GLU A 304 -15.84 4.57 12.08
C GLU A 304 -16.67 3.46 12.72
N TRP A 305 -16.00 2.39 13.16
CA TRP A 305 -16.65 1.25 13.76
C TRP A 305 -17.28 1.60 15.11
N ASN A 306 -18.46 1.05 15.36
CA ASN A 306 -19.20 1.25 16.60
C ASN A 306 -19.77 -0.09 17.07
N LYS A 307 -19.37 -0.52 18.28
CA LYS A 307 -19.79 -1.80 18.87
C LYS A 307 -21.31 -1.97 18.93
N ALA A 308 -22.05 -0.91 19.22
CA ALA A 308 -23.52 -0.96 19.31
C ALA A 308 -24.20 -1.18 17.94
N LYS A 309 -23.53 -0.88 16.83
CA LYS A 309 -24.05 -1.03 15.46
C LYS A 309 -23.42 -2.20 14.69
N ALA A 310 -22.49 -2.92 15.29
CA ALA A 310 -21.62 -3.89 14.64
C ALA A 310 -22.38 -4.95 13.82
N GLN A 311 -23.44 -5.53 14.37
CA GLN A 311 -24.24 -6.57 13.68
C GLN A 311 -24.87 -6.10 12.38
N ASN A 312 -25.29 -4.83 12.28
CA ASN A 312 -25.95 -4.26 11.10
C ASN A 312 -24.96 -3.62 10.11
N LYS A 313 -23.68 -3.52 10.50
CA LYS A 313 -22.62 -2.87 9.72
C LYS A 313 -21.51 -3.85 9.33
N SER A 314 -21.88 -5.12 9.18
CA SER A 314 -21.00 -6.17 8.66
C SER A 314 -21.70 -7.01 7.61
N PHE A 315 -20.93 -7.46 6.62
CA PHE A 315 -21.40 -8.38 5.58
C PHE A 315 -20.37 -9.52 5.42
N ASN A 316 -20.83 -10.77 5.49
CA ASN A 316 -19.96 -11.95 5.52
C ASN A 316 -18.83 -11.83 6.59
N GLY A 317 -19.13 -11.23 7.74
CA GLY A 317 -18.19 -10.96 8.82
C GLY A 317 -17.27 -9.74 8.59
N GLY A 318 -17.20 -9.20 7.39
CA GLY A 318 -16.41 -7.98 7.09
C GLY A 318 -17.14 -6.71 7.50
N VAL A 319 -16.46 -5.82 8.21
CA VAL A 319 -16.96 -4.49 8.60
C VAL A 319 -17.19 -3.62 7.36
N ALA A 320 -18.23 -2.77 7.40
CA ALA A 320 -18.50 -1.79 6.34
C ALA A 320 -17.24 -1.01 5.95
N ILE A 321 -17.11 -0.69 4.66
CA ILE A 321 -16.04 0.21 4.16
C ILE A 321 -16.47 1.68 4.17
N GLY A 322 -17.72 1.94 4.54
CA GLY A 322 -18.25 3.26 4.88
C GLY A 322 -18.60 4.16 3.72
N LYS A 323 -18.25 5.43 3.83
CA LYS A 323 -18.64 6.48 2.87
C LYS A 323 -17.44 7.12 2.21
N PRO A 324 -17.60 7.66 0.99
CA PRO A 324 -16.55 8.43 0.32
C PRO A 324 -16.06 9.60 1.18
N MET A 325 -14.75 9.82 1.16
CA MET A 325 -14.09 10.98 1.75
C MET A 325 -14.45 12.26 1.01
N GLN A 326 -14.22 13.41 1.62
CA GLN A 326 -14.47 14.71 1.01
C GLN A 326 -13.78 14.82 -0.35
N GLY A 327 -14.54 15.20 -1.38
CA GLY A 327 -14.05 15.34 -2.75
C GLY A 327 -13.94 14.02 -3.52
N MET A 328 -14.32 12.90 -2.91
CA MET A 328 -14.52 11.62 -3.57
C MET A 328 -15.99 11.28 -3.70
N ASP A 329 -16.27 10.36 -4.63
CA ASP A 329 -17.60 9.78 -4.81
C ASP A 329 -17.46 8.33 -5.26
N ALA A 330 -18.46 7.51 -5.00
CA ALA A 330 -18.47 6.09 -5.32
C ALA A 330 -19.86 5.64 -5.77
N VAL A 331 -19.89 4.73 -6.72
CA VAL A 331 -21.13 4.12 -7.23
C VAL A 331 -20.97 2.61 -7.35
N ILE A 332 -22.11 1.92 -7.34
CA ILE A 332 -22.16 0.50 -7.70
C ILE A 332 -22.73 0.39 -9.11
N ILE A 333 -22.03 -0.33 -10.00
CA ILE A 333 -22.52 -0.55 -11.37
C ILE A 333 -22.83 -2.03 -11.63
N GLY A 334 -23.81 -2.25 -12.50
CA GLY A 334 -24.14 -3.55 -13.06
C GLY A 334 -23.28 -3.88 -14.29
N GLU A 335 -23.49 -5.09 -14.85
CA GLU A 335 -22.79 -5.56 -16.06
C GLU A 335 -23.00 -4.66 -17.29
N ASP A 336 -24.10 -3.91 -17.32
CA ASP A 336 -24.45 -2.95 -18.38
C ASP A 336 -23.88 -1.52 -18.13
N ASN A 337 -22.99 -1.37 -17.16
CA ASN A 337 -22.43 -0.09 -16.67
C ASN A 337 -23.48 0.89 -16.14
N ARG A 338 -24.68 0.47 -15.78
CA ARG A 338 -25.69 1.31 -15.14
C ARG A 338 -25.46 1.34 -13.63
N ILE A 339 -25.67 2.53 -13.03
CA ILE A 339 -25.65 2.69 -11.59
C ILE A 339 -26.83 1.92 -10.99
N LEU A 340 -26.51 1.06 -10.03
CA LEU A 340 -27.48 0.22 -9.32
C LEU A 340 -28.10 0.94 -8.13
N ALA A 341 -29.32 0.54 -7.77
CA ALA A 341 -30.00 1.02 -6.58
C ALA A 341 -29.38 0.44 -5.30
N ARG A 342 -29.65 1.08 -4.17
CA ARG A 342 -29.24 0.59 -2.84
C ARG A 342 -29.65 -0.86 -2.63
N GLY A 343 -28.82 -1.62 -1.96
CA GLY A 343 -28.99 -3.05 -1.69
C GLY A 343 -28.62 -3.97 -2.85
N GLN A 344 -28.49 -3.44 -4.07
CA GLN A 344 -28.09 -4.24 -5.23
C GLN A 344 -26.56 -4.37 -5.28
N LYS A 345 -26.08 -5.60 -5.51
CA LYS A 345 -24.66 -5.91 -5.64
C LYS A 345 -24.17 -5.68 -7.06
N GLY A 346 -23.01 -5.08 -7.20
CA GLY A 346 -22.34 -4.87 -8.46
C GLY A 346 -20.89 -4.50 -8.25
N GLU A 347 -20.23 -3.94 -9.27
CA GLU A 347 -18.86 -3.46 -9.18
C GLU A 347 -18.81 -2.07 -8.53
N LEU A 348 -17.95 -1.93 -7.53
CA LEU A 348 -17.62 -0.64 -6.92
C LEU A 348 -16.77 0.19 -7.89
N CYS A 349 -17.22 1.39 -8.21
CA CYS A 349 -16.51 2.33 -9.05
C CYS A 349 -16.29 3.66 -8.32
N LEU A 350 -15.09 4.21 -8.47
CA LEU A 350 -14.61 5.38 -7.73
C LEU A 350 -14.37 6.56 -8.67
N THR A 351 -14.63 7.77 -8.18
CA THR A 351 -14.35 9.02 -8.88
C THR A 351 -14.03 10.13 -7.87
N GLY A 352 -13.40 11.20 -8.33
CA GLY A 352 -13.12 12.37 -7.50
C GLY A 352 -11.67 12.82 -7.52
N ASN A 353 -11.36 13.76 -6.63
CA ASN A 353 -10.09 14.50 -6.65
C ASN A 353 -8.85 13.65 -6.31
N GLN A 354 -9.02 12.52 -5.63
CA GLN A 354 -7.94 11.60 -5.28
C GLN A 354 -7.66 10.58 -6.39
N LEU A 355 -8.54 10.47 -7.40
CA LEU A 355 -8.41 9.48 -8.46
C LEU A 355 -7.25 9.85 -9.39
N THR A 356 -6.36 8.86 -9.67
CA THR A 356 -5.33 8.99 -10.70
C THR A 356 -5.95 9.23 -12.08
N ASN A 357 -5.19 9.86 -12.97
CA ASN A 357 -5.61 10.05 -14.37
C ASN A 357 -5.43 8.78 -15.23
N GLY A 358 -4.94 7.69 -14.63
CA GLY A 358 -4.71 6.41 -15.30
C GLY A 358 -3.36 5.80 -14.98
N TYR A 359 -3.11 4.59 -15.47
CA TYR A 359 -1.85 3.88 -15.34
C TYR A 359 -0.76 4.51 -16.21
N TRP A 360 0.45 4.53 -15.68
CA TRP A 360 1.60 5.12 -16.32
C TRP A 360 1.95 4.43 -17.63
N ARG A 361 1.82 5.15 -18.74
CA ARG A 361 2.15 4.68 -20.11
C ARG A 361 1.46 3.36 -20.52
N ASP A 362 0.28 3.09 -19.99
CA ASP A 362 -0.51 1.90 -20.31
C ASP A 362 -1.92 2.26 -20.82
N PRO A 363 -2.05 2.72 -22.07
CA PRO A 363 -3.34 3.13 -22.63
C PRO A 363 -4.34 1.97 -22.74
N ALA A 364 -3.86 0.73 -22.94
CA ALA A 364 -4.72 -0.43 -23.05
C ALA A 364 -5.42 -0.72 -21.71
N LYS A 365 -4.65 -0.72 -20.60
CA LYS A 365 -5.19 -0.90 -19.26
C LYS A 365 -6.08 0.28 -18.84
N ASN A 366 -5.76 1.49 -19.28
CA ASN A 366 -6.60 2.66 -19.02
C ASN A 366 -7.98 2.50 -19.64
N THR A 367 -8.07 2.06 -20.89
CA THR A 367 -9.36 1.81 -21.58
C THR A 367 -10.18 0.72 -20.88
N GLU A 368 -9.54 -0.29 -20.33
CA GLU A 368 -10.20 -1.37 -19.59
C GLU A 368 -10.73 -0.91 -18.22
N SER A 369 -9.91 -0.12 -17.49
CA SER A 369 -10.12 0.18 -16.07
C SER A 369 -10.87 1.48 -15.80
N PHE A 370 -10.95 2.38 -16.78
CA PHE A 370 -11.63 3.66 -16.63
C PHE A 370 -12.76 3.81 -17.66
N PHE A 371 -13.84 4.43 -17.23
CA PHE A 371 -14.98 4.77 -18.10
C PHE A 371 -15.58 6.10 -17.69
N SER A 372 -16.36 6.71 -18.58
CA SER A 372 -17.01 8.01 -18.31
C SER A 372 -18.52 7.89 -18.37
N ILE A 373 -19.17 8.63 -17.48
CA ILE A 373 -20.63 8.80 -17.45
C ILE A 373 -20.92 10.31 -17.62
N GLN A 374 -21.96 10.63 -18.41
CA GLN A 374 -22.49 11.99 -18.48
C GLN A 374 -23.44 12.22 -17.30
N GLU A 375 -23.09 13.11 -16.38
CA GLU A 375 -23.90 13.49 -15.23
C GLU A 375 -24.06 15.01 -15.16
N GLY A 376 -25.29 15.48 -15.20
CA GLY A 376 -25.58 16.93 -15.14
C GLY A 376 -24.92 17.77 -16.26
N GLY A 377 -24.70 17.19 -17.45
CA GLY A 377 -24.03 17.84 -18.58
C GLY A 377 -22.51 17.92 -18.48
N ARG A 378 -21.91 17.22 -17.51
CA ARG A 378 -20.46 17.08 -17.36
C ARG A 378 -20.06 15.62 -17.50
N GLU A 379 -18.92 15.39 -18.14
CA GLU A 379 -18.29 14.07 -18.19
C GLU A 379 -17.57 13.81 -16.87
N LYS A 380 -17.86 12.65 -16.25
CA LYS A 380 -17.27 12.23 -14.99
C LYS A 380 -16.60 10.86 -15.19
N THR A 381 -15.31 10.81 -14.97
CA THR A 381 -14.51 9.57 -15.13
C THR A 381 -14.57 8.74 -13.85
N PHE A 382 -14.80 7.45 -14.02
CA PHE A 382 -14.83 6.45 -12.95
C PHE A 382 -13.75 5.39 -13.16
N TYR A 383 -13.19 4.94 -12.07
CA TYR A 383 -12.29 3.80 -12.01
C TYR A 383 -13.04 2.54 -11.56
N LYS A 384 -12.92 1.46 -12.32
CA LYS A 384 -13.42 0.12 -11.99
C LYS A 384 -12.47 -0.56 -11.03
N THR A 385 -12.91 -0.82 -9.80
CA THR A 385 -12.02 -1.38 -8.77
C THR A 385 -11.81 -2.88 -8.89
N GLY A 386 -12.71 -3.59 -9.58
CA GLY A 386 -12.80 -5.05 -9.58
C GLY A 386 -13.35 -5.60 -8.25
N ASP A 387 -13.80 -4.75 -7.34
CA ASP A 387 -14.41 -5.12 -6.07
C ASP A 387 -15.93 -5.17 -6.21
N SER A 388 -16.53 -6.25 -5.74
CA SER A 388 -17.98 -6.36 -5.58
C SER A 388 -18.42 -5.69 -4.30
N ALA A 389 -19.44 -4.85 -4.36
CA ALA A 389 -19.99 -4.15 -3.20
C ALA A 389 -21.49 -3.86 -3.39
N PHE A 390 -22.11 -3.35 -2.34
CA PHE A 390 -23.45 -2.75 -2.37
C PHE A 390 -23.52 -1.62 -1.35
N VAL A 391 -24.54 -0.77 -1.46
CA VAL A 391 -24.80 0.32 -0.51
C VAL A 391 -25.94 -0.10 0.41
N ASP A 392 -25.75 -0.02 1.73
CA ASP A 392 -26.79 -0.32 2.71
C ASP A 392 -27.82 0.80 2.87
N GLU A 393 -28.79 0.63 3.78
CA GLU A 393 -29.87 1.59 4.00
C GLU A 393 -29.39 2.93 4.54
N ASP A 394 -28.27 2.96 5.29
CA ASP A 394 -27.67 4.18 5.86
C ASP A 394 -26.71 4.87 4.86
N GLY A 395 -26.50 4.27 3.68
CA GLY A 395 -25.62 4.78 2.66
C GLY A 395 -24.15 4.42 2.84
N ASP A 396 -23.85 3.42 3.71
CA ASP A 396 -22.51 2.88 3.82
C ASP A 396 -22.27 1.80 2.77
N PHE A 397 -21.09 1.81 2.16
CA PHE A 397 -20.65 0.78 1.24
C PHE A 397 -20.23 -0.48 2.00
N MET A 398 -20.70 -1.63 1.52
CA MET A 398 -20.44 -2.95 2.08
C MET A 398 -19.65 -3.76 1.06
N PHE A 399 -18.42 -4.16 1.41
CA PHE A 399 -17.58 -4.99 0.56
C PHE A 399 -18.14 -6.41 0.48
N ALA A 400 -18.27 -6.96 -0.71
CA ALA A 400 -18.86 -8.27 -0.95
C ALA A 400 -17.89 -9.29 -1.58
N GLY A 401 -16.61 -8.92 -1.78
CA GLY A 401 -15.57 -9.76 -2.35
C GLY A 401 -14.94 -9.18 -3.61
N ARG A 402 -14.10 -9.96 -4.28
CA ARG A 402 -13.48 -9.60 -5.56
C ARG A 402 -14.23 -10.22 -6.73
N LEU A 403 -14.28 -9.50 -7.84
CA LEU A 403 -14.77 -10.02 -9.13
C LEU A 403 -13.70 -10.77 -9.92
N ASP A 404 -12.43 -10.57 -9.57
CA ASP A 404 -11.25 -11.19 -10.16
C ASP A 404 -10.48 -12.10 -9.18
N ASN A 405 -9.27 -12.54 -9.57
CA ASN A 405 -8.40 -13.39 -8.75
C ASN A 405 -7.33 -12.61 -7.98
N GLN A 406 -7.48 -11.30 -7.80
CA GLN A 406 -6.59 -10.53 -6.96
C GLN A 406 -6.83 -10.84 -5.48
N ILE A 407 -5.77 -10.81 -4.73
CA ILE A 407 -5.81 -10.98 -3.27
C ILE A 407 -4.99 -9.91 -2.58
N LYS A 408 -5.17 -9.79 -1.28
CA LYS A 408 -4.32 -8.96 -0.42
C LYS A 408 -3.70 -9.83 0.66
N ILE A 409 -2.39 -9.73 0.82
CA ILE A 409 -1.62 -10.43 1.87
C ILE A 409 -0.74 -9.40 2.57
N GLN A 410 -0.90 -9.24 3.87
CA GLN A 410 -0.20 -8.23 4.67
C GLN A 410 -0.28 -6.81 4.06
N GLY A 411 -1.42 -6.53 3.42
CA GLY A 411 -1.70 -5.29 2.70
C GLY A 411 -1.24 -5.27 1.24
N PHE A 412 -0.29 -6.09 0.84
CA PHE A 412 0.17 -6.13 -0.55
C PHE A 412 -0.90 -6.67 -1.49
N ARG A 413 -1.17 -5.93 -2.57
CA ARG A 413 -2.08 -6.34 -3.63
C ARG A 413 -1.36 -7.28 -4.58
N ILE A 414 -1.83 -8.52 -4.69
CA ILE A 414 -1.19 -9.61 -5.42
C ILE A 414 -2.11 -10.11 -6.53
N GLU A 415 -1.61 -10.09 -7.75
CA GLU A 415 -2.19 -10.80 -8.88
C GLU A 415 -1.74 -12.26 -8.85
N LEU A 416 -2.64 -13.19 -8.56
CA LEU A 416 -2.30 -14.62 -8.63
C LEU A 416 -1.80 -15.03 -10.01
N GLY A 417 -2.27 -14.35 -11.05
CA GLY A 417 -1.81 -14.54 -12.43
C GLY A 417 -0.32 -14.24 -12.65
N GLU A 418 0.28 -13.35 -11.87
CA GLU A 418 1.74 -13.06 -11.93
C GLU A 418 2.54 -14.28 -11.44
N ILE A 419 2.11 -14.89 -10.35
CA ILE A 419 2.73 -16.11 -9.83
C ILE A 419 2.60 -17.26 -10.83
N GLU A 420 1.40 -17.42 -11.40
CA GLU A 420 1.14 -18.43 -12.43
C GLU A 420 1.97 -18.21 -13.68
N HIS A 421 2.19 -16.96 -14.08
CA HIS A 421 3.02 -16.60 -15.23
C HIS A 421 4.45 -17.13 -15.06
N PHE A 422 5.10 -16.84 -13.94
CA PHE A 422 6.47 -17.32 -13.69
C PHE A 422 6.53 -18.84 -13.50
N ALA A 423 5.53 -19.44 -12.85
CA ALA A 423 5.45 -20.88 -12.72
C ALA A 423 5.34 -21.59 -14.09
N ARG A 424 4.58 -21.04 -15.05
CA ARG A 424 4.50 -21.54 -16.43
C ARG A 424 5.83 -21.42 -17.17
N GLN A 425 6.55 -20.32 -16.99
CA GLN A 425 7.88 -20.15 -17.60
C GLN A 425 8.85 -21.24 -17.16
N PHE A 426 8.85 -21.59 -15.85
CA PHE A 426 9.73 -22.62 -15.32
C PHE A 426 9.40 -24.01 -15.86
N THR A 427 8.13 -24.37 -15.96
CA THR A 427 7.68 -25.72 -16.29
C THR A 427 7.44 -25.98 -17.77
N ASN A 428 7.42 -24.95 -18.61
CA ASN A 428 6.85 -25.00 -19.95
C ASN A 428 5.44 -25.63 -19.96
N SER A 429 4.72 -25.55 -18.83
CA SER A 429 3.40 -26.14 -18.64
C SER A 429 2.32 -25.11 -18.88
N ALA A 430 1.26 -25.52 -19.58
CA ALA A 430 0.07 -24.69 -19.74
C ALA A 430 -0.78 -24.65 -18.47
N ASN A 431 -0.68 -25.66 -17.60
CA ASN A 431 -1.59 -25.85 -16.46
C ASN A 431 -0.88 -25.58 -15.12
N VAL A 432 -1.12 -24.39 -14.59
CA VAL A 432 -0.73 -23.96 -13.24
C VAL A 432 -1.89 -23.18 -12.62
N ALA A 433 -2.04 -23.24 -11.30
CA ALA A 433 -3.04 -22.46 -10.57
C ALA A 433 -2.50 -22.06 -9.21
N ALA A 434 -2.48 -20.77 -8.95
CA ALA A 434 -2.24 -20.21 -7.62
C ALA A 434 -3.58 -20.03 -6.90
N ILE A 435 -3.70 -20.57 -5.70
CA ILE A 435 -4.92 -20.56 -4.89
C ILE A 435 -4.64 -19.83 -3.60
N ALA A 436 -5.44 -18.82 -3.32
CA ALA A 436 -5.42 -18.15 -2.02
C ALA A 436 -6.30 -18.89 -1.02
N PHE A 437 -5.82 -19.05 0.19
CA PHE A 437 -6.56 -19.70 1.27
C PHE A 437 -6.28 -19.02 2.60
N GLN A 438 -7.21 -19.13 3.54
CA GLN A 438 -7.03 -18.61 4.88
C GLN A 438 -6.36 -19.66 5.76
N SER A 439 -5.29 -19.31 6.45
CA SER A 439 -4.60 -20.19 7.41
C SER A 439 -5.41 -20.38 8.69
N LYS A 440 -4.99 -21.29 9.58
CA LYS A 440 -5.59 -21.46 10.92
C LYS A 440 -5.55 -20.19 11.77
N LEU A 441 -4.60 -19.31 11.53
CA LEU A 441 -4.48 -18.02 12.19
C LEU A 441 -5.37 -16.93 11.57
N GLY A 442 -6.16 -17.27 10.54
CA GLY A 442 -7.01 -16.31 9.84
C GLY A 442 -6.27 -15.42 8.82
N THR A 443 -5.00 -15.68 8.54
CA THR A 443 -4.21 -14.92 7.58
C THR A 443 -4.25 -15.55 6.19
N MET A 444 -4.25 -14.70 5.15
CA MET A 444 -4.23 -15.18 3.76
C MET A 444 -2.87 -15.73 3.37
N GLN A 445 -2.86 -16.86 2.68
CA GLN A 445 -1.69 -17.54 2.15
C GLN A 445 -1.92 -18.00 0.72
N ILE A 446 -0.85 -18.33 0.00
CA ILE A 446 -0.88 -18.78 -1.38
C ILE A 446 -0.36 -20.20 -1.46
N HIS A 447 -1.11 -21.06 -2.16
CA HIS A 447 -0.68 -22.40 -2.56
C HIS A 447 -0.63 -22.50 -4.07
N LEU A 448 0.49 -22.97 -4.63
CA LEU A 448 0.67 -23.14 -6.07
C LEU A 448 0.48 -24.61 -6.45
N PHE A 449 -0.42 -24.87 -7.39
CA PHE A 449 -0.57 -26.16 -8.03
C PHE A 449 0.06 -26.16 -9.43
N VAL A 450 0.75 -27.24 -9.77
CA VAL A 450 1.42 -27.41 -11.06
C VAL A 450 1.12 -28.79 -11.60
N GLU A 451 0.63 -28.87 -12.83
CA GLU A 451 0.44 -30.14 -13.51
C GLU A 451 1.77 -30.62 -14.10
N SER A 452 2.43 -31.47 -13.36
CA SER A 452 3.70 -32.07 -13.78
C SER A 452 3.95 -33.38 -13.03
N PRO A 453 4.29 -34.47 -13.71
CA PRO A 453 4.63 -35.74 -13.07
C PRO A 453 6.07 -35.77 -12.49
N LYS A 454 6.92 -34.83 -12.88
CA LYS A 454 8.31 -34.71 -12.40
C LYS A 454 8.57 -33.29 -11.95
N ALA A 455 8.85 -33.15 -10.68
CA ALA A 455 9.04 -31.83 -10.13
C ALA A 455 10.30 -31.73 -9.29
N ALA A 456 11.09 -30.73 -9.62
CA ALA A 456 12.14 -30.23 -8.78
C ALA A 456 11.54 -29.09 -7.94
N LEU A 457 10.98 -29.43 -6.77
CA LEU A 457 10.37 -28.47 -5.85
C LEU A 457 11.37 -27.38 -5.46
N GLN A 458 12.59 -27.76 -5.15
CA GLN A 458 13.64 -26.83 -4.75
C GLN A 458 13.98 -25.86 -5.89
N GLU A 459 14.19 -26.37 -7.11
CA GLU A 459 14.51 -25.55 -8.29
C GLU A 459 13.39 -24.57 -8.63
N MET A 460 12.13 -25.00 -8.54
CA MET A 460 10.98 -24.10 -8.73
C MET A 460 10.91 -23.02 -7.65
N THR A 461 11.14 -23.40 -6.39
CA THR A 461 11.13 -22.42 -5.29
C THR A 461 12.24 -21.38 -5.49
N GLU A 462 13.44 -21.79 -5.87
CA GLU A 462 14.56 -20.89 -6.18
C GLU A 462 14.25 -20.00 -7.39
N PHE A 463 13.66 -20.57 -8.44
CA PHE A 463 13.24 -19.80 -9.61
C PHE A 463 12.19 -18.74 -9.26
N LEU A 464 11.17 -19.10 -8.47
CA LEU A 464 10.16 -18.14 -8.04
C LEU A 464 10.76 -17.04 -7.16
N ARG A 465 11.65 -17.36 -6.23
CA ARG A 465 12.37 -16.37 -5.40
C ARG A 465 13.20 -15.40 -6.24
N LYS A 466 13.77 -15.86 -7.33
CA LYS A 466 14.54 -15.01 -8.25
C LYS A 466 13.67 -14.02 -9.04
N ASN A 467 12.39 -14.33 -9.25
CA ASN A 467 11.52 -13.60 -10.16
C ASN A 467 10.37 -12.86 -9.48
N LEU A 468 10.02 -13.22 -8.23
CA LEU A 468 8.92 -12.63 -7.48
C LEU A 468 9.40 -11.96 -6.20
N PRO A 469 8.78 -10.85 -5.78
CA PRO A 469 8.95 -10.30 -4.44
C PRO A 469 8.59 -11.33 -3.36
N GLU A 470 9.19 -11.22 -2.18
CA GLU A 470 9.01 -12.19 -1.10
C GLU A 470 7.55 -12.38 -0.69
N TYR A 471 6.77 -11.31 -0.62
CA TYR A 471 5.35 -11.34 -0.24
C TYR A 471 4.43 -12.08 -1.25
N MET A 472 4.93 -12.38 -2.45
CA MET A 472 4.22 -13.14 -3.50
C MET A 472 4.58 -14.61 -3.51
N LEU A 473 5.57 -15.05 -2.73
CA LEU A 473 6.02 -16.43 -2.75
C LEU A 473 4.94 -17.36 -2.17
N PRO A 474 4.61 -18.47 -2.86
CA PRO A 474 3.69 -19.46 -2.32
C PRO A 474 4.23 -20.08 -1.04
N THR A 475 3.37 -20.25 -0.03
CA THR A 475 3.70 -20.98 1.20
C THR A 475 3.77 -22.50 1.00
N GLY A 476 3.19 -22.99 -0.10
CA GLY A 476 3.25 -24.38 -0.49
C GLY A 476 3.14 -24.56 -2.00
N ILE A 477 3.80 -25.60 -2.52
CA ILE A 477 3.73 -25.99 -3.93
C ILE A 477 3.33 -27.47 -4.01
N SER A 478 2.31 -27.80 -4.78
CA SER A 478 1.88 -29.18 -5.04
C SER A 478 1.95 -29.51 -6.52
N PHE A 479 2.59 -30.60 -6.83
CA PHE A 479 2.60 -31.17 -8.17
C PHE A 479 1.49 -32.23 -8.27
N ILE A 480 0.66 -32.11 -9.29
CA ILE A 480 -0.50 -32.98 -9.51
C ILE A 480 -0.45 -33.55 -10.92
N PRO A 481 -0.89 -34.79 -11.11
CA PRO A 481 -0.87 -35.45 -12.43
C PRO A 481 -1.81 -34.82 -13.44
N ALA A 482 -2.94 -34.28 -12.99
CA ALA A 482 -3.93 -33.57 -13.81
C ALA A 482 -4.76 -32.62 -12.92
N PHE A 483 -5.20 -31.50 -13.49
CA PHE A 483 -6.09 -30.58 -12.80
C PHE A 483 -7.53 -31.12 -12.78
N PRO A 484 -8.25 -30.99 -11.64
CA PRO A 484 -9.69 -31.15 -11.64
C PRO A 484 -10.33 -30.05 -12.50
N LEU A 485 -11.29 -30.45 -13.33
CA LEU A 485 -12.04 -29.53 -14.19
C LEU A 485 -13.47 -29.38 -13.68
N ASN A 486 -13.98 -28.15 -13.73
CA ASN A 486 -15.38 -27.87 -13.47
C ASN A 486 -16.28 -28.32 -14.67
N SER A 487 -17.62 -28.17 -14.52
CA SER A 487 -18.59 -28.51 -15.54
C SER A 487 -18.39 -27.81 -16.90
N ASN A 488 -17.64 -26.71 -16.92
CA ASN A 488 -17.33 -25.92 -18.12
C ASN A 488 -15.94 -26.25 -18.72
N GLY A 489 -15.27 -27.29 -18.23
CA GLY A 489 -13.93 -27.67 -18.69
C GLY A 489 -12.80 -26.76 -18.26
N LYS A 490 -13.04 -25.85 -17.28
CA LYS A 490 -12.01 -24.98 -16.70
C LYS A 490 -11.49 -25.59 -15.41
N ILE A 491 -10.26 -25.22 -15.01
CA ILE A 491 -9.65 -25.63 -13.73
C ILE A 491 -10.62 -25.35 -12.58
N ASP A 492 -10.93 -26.38 -11.80
CA ASP A 492 -11.78 -26.27 -10.61
C ASP A 492 -10.99 -25.72 -9.41
N ARG A 493 -10.87 -24.38 -9.37
CA ARG A 493 -10.19 -23.70 -8.27
C ARG A 493 -10.85 -23.92 -6.91
N LYS A 494 -12.18 -24.18 -6.88
CA LYS A 494 -12.89 -24.48 -5.61
C LYS A 494 -12.48 -25.84 -5.08
N GLY A 495 -12.43 -26.86 -5.93
CA GLY A 495 -11.94 -28.19 -5.56
C GLY A 495 -10.48 -28.16 -5.07
N LEU A 496 -9.62 -27.38 -5.73
CA LEU A 496 -8.24 -27.18 -5.29
C LEU A 496 -8.17 -26.49 -3.93
N LEU A 497 -8.98 -25.46 -3.70
CA LEU A 497 -9.06 -24.76 -2.40
C LEU A 497 -9.44 -25.73 -1.28
N SER A 498 -10.49 -26.53 -1.46
CA SER A 498 -10.91 -27.55 -0.48
C SER A 498 -9.77 -28.51 -0.16
N SER A 499 -9.02 -28.98 -1.17
CA SER A 499 -7.88 -29.89 -0.97
C SER A 499 -6.73 -29.29 -0.15
N VAL A 500 -6.53 -27.97 -0.22
CA VAL A 500 -5.54 -27.25 0.62
C VAL A 500 -6.05 -27.11 2.04
N GLN A 501 -7.32 -26.76 2.20
CA GLN A 501 -7.95 -26.61 3.50
C GLN A 501 -7.95 -27.92 4.29
N ASP A 502 -8.33 -29.03 3.67
CA ASP A 502 -8.30 -30.37 4.26
C ASP A 502 -6.89 -30.77 4.73
N LYS A 503 -5.88 -30.59 3.87
CA LYS A 503 -4.47 -30.89 4.20
C LYS A 503 -3.94 -30.06 5.37
N ASN A 504 -4.42 -28.83 5.52
CA ASN A 504 -4.02 -27.94 6.61
C ASN A 504 -4.90 -28.05 7.85
N GLY A 505 -5.93 -28.94 7.83
CA GLY A 505 -6.89 -29.10 8.92
C GLY A 505 -7.68 -27.83 9.19
N ILE A 506 -8.09 -27.13 8.13
CA ILE A 506 -8.88 -25.91 8.13
C ILE A 506 -10.25 -26.30 7.56
N SER A 507 -11.04 -27.02 8.34
CA SER A 507 -12.41 -27.42 7.96
C SER A 507 -13.43 -26.63 8.78
#